data_ea15279d26f4a9bcb35efc247694d065
#
_entry.id   ea15279d26f4a9bcb35efc247694d065
#
_cell.length_a   1.000
_cell.length_b   1.000
_cell.length_c   1.000
_cell.angle_alpha   90.00
_cell.angle_beta   90.00
_cell.angle_gamma   90.00
#
_symmetry.space_group_name_H-M   'P 1'
#
loop_
_entity.id
_entity.type
_entity.pdbx_description
1 polymer ?
#
loop_
_entity_poly.entity_id
_entity_poly.type
_entity_poly.pdbx_seq_one_letter_code
_entity_poly.pdbx_strand_id
1 'polypeptide(L)'
;MSQLENREGQRAPDVTLPLRVDGAWTTVKTSELFAGRTVVVFSLPGAFTPTCSTSHVPRYDELAPDFKRAGVDEVVCVSVNDTFVMDAWAADQDVESVRLLPDGNGTFTEAMGMLVDKSAIGFGKRSWRYSMLVRDGVIDKMFIEEEVPGDPFLVSDADTMLAYVGGATAKTPDIFLL
;
A
#
# COMPACT_ATOMS: atom_id res chain seq x y z
N MET A 1 21.80 -3.29 -8.95
CA MET A 1 20.61 -4.00 -8.45
C MET A 1 20.12 -3.23 -7.24
N SER A 2 18.90 -2.67 -7.28
CA SER A 2 18.30 -2.11 -6.08
C SER A 2 17.88 -3.29 -5.21
N GLN A 3 18.54 -3.48 -4.10
CA GLN A 3 18.13 -4.45 -3.12
C GLN A 3 16.93 -3.90 -2.36
N LEU A 4 15.83 -4.65 -2.30
CA LEU A 4 14.67 -4.28 -1.51
C LEU A 4 15.05 -4.20 -0.03
N GLU A 5 14.54 -3.18 0.67
CA GLU A 5 14.90 -2.92 2.05
C GLU A 5 13.72 -3.17 2.99
N ASN A 6 13.93 -3.98 4.03
CA ASN A 6 13.03 -4.03 5.16
C ASN A 6 13.40 -2.93 6.15
N ARG A 7 12.46 -2.01 6.40
CA ARG A 7 12.66 -0.83 7.24
C ARG A 7 11.92 -0.90 8.58
N GLU A 8 11.56 -2.08 9.03
CA GLU A 8 10.95 -2.25 10.36
C GLU A 8 11.79 -1.58 11.46
N GLY A 9 11.13 -0.86 12.35
CA GLY A 9 11.77 -0.10 13.43
C GLY A 9 12.30 1.28 13.03
N GLN A 10 12.32 1.64 11.75
CA GLN A 10 12.75 2.94 11.25
C GLN A 10 11.55 3.88 11.07
N ARG A 11 11.83 5.17 11.01
CA ARG A 11 10.81 6.14 10.62
C ARG A 11 10.46 5.99 9.15
N ALA A 12 9.18 6.09 8.84
CA ALA A 12 8.72 6.20 7.46
C ALA A 12 9.29 7.47 6.82
N PRO A 13 9.63 7.44 5.52
CA PRO A 13 10.18 8.60 4.83
C PRO A 13 9.26 9.82 4.92
N ASP A 14 9.85 11.00 5.13
CA ASP A 14 9.15 12.28 5.07
C ASP A 14 9.30 12.88 3.67
N VAL A 15 8.24 12.77 2.88
CA VAL A 15 8.16 13.30 1.53
C VAL A 15 6.87 14.06 1.32
N THR A 16 6.87 14.95 0.32
CA THR A 16 5.70 15.71 -0.09
C THR A 16 5.20 15.19 -1.42
N LEU A 17 3.96 14.74 -1.47
CA LEU A 17 3.33 14.16 -2.66
C LEU A 17 2.32 15.16 -3.24
N PRO A 18 2.54 15.65 -4.47
CA PRO A 18 1.55 16.50 -5.15
C PRO A 18 0.37 15.63 -5.65
N LEU A 19 -0.84 16.16 -5.46
CA LEU A 19 -2.07 15.55 -5.95
C LEU A 19 -3.13 16.61 -6.23
N ARG A 20 -4.23 16.21 -6.85
CA ARG A 20 -5.40 17.06 -7.01
C ARG A 20 -6.54 16.58 -6.13
N VAL A 21 -7.21 17.53 -5.50
CA VAL A 21 -8.45 17.31 -4.74
C VAL A 21 -9.46 18.33 -5.19
N ASP A 22 -10.64 17.90 -5.59
CA ASP A 22 -11.74 18.77 -6.08
C ASP A 22 -11.30 19.76 -7.16
N GLY A 23 -10.46 19.31 -8.09
CA GLY A 23 -9.97 20.10 -9.21
C GLY A 23 -8.81 21.06 -8.90
N ALA A 24 -8.36 21.13 -7.65
CA ALA A 24 -7.25 22.02 -7.23
C ALA A 24 -6.00 21.21 -6.86
N TRP A 25 -4.82 21.72 -7.23
CA TRP A 25 -3.54 21.14 -6.82
C TRP A 25 -3.30 21.38 -5.32
N THR A 26 -2.88 20.34 -4.65
CA THR A 26 -2.49 20.36 -3.25
C THR A 26 -1.35 19.35 -3.00
N THR A 27 -0.95 19.20 -1.75
CA THR A 27 0.09 18.26 -1.36
C THR A 27 -0.31 17.45 -0.14
N VAL A 28 0.22 16.24 -0.03
CA VAL A 28 0.21 15.44 1.19
C VAL A 28 1.64 15.28 1.66
N LYS A 29 1.89 15.65 2.92
CA LYS A 29 3.15 15.35 3.60
C LYS A 29 3.00 14.03 4.33
N THR A 30 3.88 13.09 4.06
CA THR A 30 3.82 11.78 4.71
C THR A 30 4.06 11.84 6.20
N SER A 31 4.86 12.81 6.68
CA SER A 31 5.02 13.07 8.12
C SER A 31 3.68 13.42 8.80
N GLU A 32 2.84 14.21 8.17
CA GLU A 32 1.50 14.55 8.67
C GLU A 32 0.52 13.38 8.54
N LEU A 33 0.64 12.59 7.48
CA LEU A 33 -0.15 11.39 7.28
C LEU A 33 0.01 10.39 8.44
N PHE A 34 1.22 10.27 8.96
CA PHE A 34 1.57 9.26 9.96
C PHE A 34 1.61 9.78 11.40
N ALA A 35 1.75 11.08 11.63
CA ALA A 35 1.92 11.63 12.97
C ALA A 35 0.73 11.33 13.89
N GLY A 36 1.00 10.66 15.03
CA GLY A 36 -0.01 10.30 16.01
C GLY A 36 -1.07 9.31 15.52
N ARG A 37 -0.83 8.64 14.40
CA ARG A 37 -1.81 7.76 13.74
C ARG A 37 -1.26 6.38 13.50
N THR A 38 -2.17 5.41 13.42
CA THR A 38 -1.89 4.04 12.98
C THR A 38 -2.41 3.89 11.56
N VAL A 39 -1.51 3.71 10.61
CA VAL A 39 -1.83 3.68 9.19
C VAL A 39 -1.31 2.39 8.55
N VAL A 40 -2.17 1.69 7.84
CA VAL A 40 -1.76 0.59 6.95
C VAL A 40 -1.51 1.18 5.58
N VAL A 41 -0.32 0.91 5.05
CA VAL A 41 0.07 1.28 3.69
C VAL A 41 0.34 0.00 2.90
N PHE A 42 -0.20 -0.09 1.72
CA PHE A 42 0.21 -1.11 0.75
C PHE A 42 0.57 -0.46 -0.58
N SER A 43 1.49 -1.07 -1.28
CA SER A 43 1.97 -0.58 -2.57
C SER A 43 2.10 -1.73 -3.56
N LEU A 44 2.08 -1.38 -4.82
CA LEU A 44 1.89 -2.33 -5.92
C LEU A 44 2.49 -1.78 -7.22
N PRO A 45 2.70 -2.64 -8.24
CA PRO A 45 3.36 -2.22 -9.48
C PRO A 45 2.61 -1.20 -10.33
N GLY A 46 1.31 -1.04 -10.14
CA GLY A 46 0.60 0.01 -10.85
C GLY A 46 -0.91 -0.13 -10.90
N ALA A 47 -1.57 1.03 -10.98
CA ALA A 47 -3.00 1.12 -11.24
C ALA A 47 -3.37 0.38 -12.53
N PHE A 48 -4.56 -0.21 -12.57
CA PHE A 48 -5.12 -0.98 -13.70
C PHE A 48 -4.37 -2.26 -14.07
N THR A 49 -3.30 -2.62 -13.36
CA THR A 49 -2.65 -3.92 -13.58
C THR A 49 -3.48 -5.05 -12.95
N PRO A 50 -3.42 -6.30 -13.48
CA PRO A 50 -4.39 -7.33 -13.12
C PRO A 50 -4.50 -7.65 -11.62
N THR A 51 -3.43 -8.04 -10.96
CA THR A 51 -3.44 -8.42 -9.52
C THR A 51 -3.84 -7.25 -8.63
N CYS A 52 -3.39 -6.06 -8.96
CA CYS A 52 -3.71 -4.84 -8.22
C CYS A 52 -5.20 -4.52 -8.25
N SER A 53 -5.83 -4.69 -9.42
CA SER A 53 -7.25 -4.38 -9.65
C SER A 53 -8.21 -5.50 -9.21
N THR A 54 -7.78 -6.77 -9.29
CA THR A 54 -8.68 -7.91 -9.02
C THR A 54 -8.61 -8.40 -7.58
N SER A 55 -7.51 -8.18 -6.90
CA SER A 55 -7.26 -8.81 -5.59
C SER A 55 -6.75 -7.86 -4.52
N HIS A 56 -5.74 -7.05 -4.80
CA HIS A 56 -5.05 -6.28 -3.78
C HIS A 56 -5.92 -5.13 -3.23
N VAL A 57 -6.31 -4.19 -4.07
CA VAL A 57 -7.16 -3.05 -3.68
C VAL A 57 -8.54 -3.48 -3.21
N PRO A 58 -9.27 -4.33 -3.94
CA PRO A 58 -10.62 -4.70 -3.52
C PRO A 58 -10.68 -5.34 -2.14
N ARG A 59 -9.72 -6.20 -1.81
CA ARG A 59 -9.72 -6.87 -0.50
C ARG A 59 -9.39 -5.92 0.64
N TYR A 60 -8.46 -4.99 0.45
CA TYR A 60 -8.20 -3.95 1.45
C TYR A 60 -9.41 -3.03 1.65
N ASP A 61 -10.11 -2.68 0.59
CA ASP A 61 -11.30 -1.84 0.68
C ASP A 61 -12.45 -2.57 1.40
N GLU A 62 -12.65 -3.84 1.10
CA GLU A 62 -13.64 -4.70 1.78
C GLU A 62 -13.35 -4.83 3.28
N LEU A 63 -12.09 -4.99 3.66
CA LEU A 63 -11.67 -5.16 5.05
C LEU A 63 -11.39 -3.84 5.79
N ALA A 64 -11.54 -2.69 5.16
CA ALA A 64 -11.27 -1.40 5.79
C ALA A 64 -12.07 -1.17 7.09
N PRO A 65 -13.35 -1.56 7.21
CA PRO A 65 -14.08 -1.49 8.47
C PRO A 65 -13.47 -2.36 9.56
N ASP A 66 -12.95 -3.53 9.21
CA ASP A 66 -12.27 -4.44 10.16
C ASP A 66 -10.95 -3.85 10.66
N PHE A 67 -10.19 -3.22 9.78
CA PHE A 67 -8.98 -2.48 10.16
C PHE A 67 -9.30 -1.35 11.12
N LYS A 68 -10.36 -0.60 10.88
CA LYS A 68 -10.80 0.47 11.76
C LYS A 68 -11.17 -0.05 13.14
N ARG A 69 -11.90 -1.15 13.23
CA ARG A 69 -12.23 -1.81 14.51
C ARG A 69 -10.98 -2.30 15.24
N ALA A 70 -9.94 -2.67 14.52
CA ALA A 70 -8.65 -3.09 15.08
C ALA A 70 -7.74 -1.92 15.48
N GLY A 71 -8.18 -0.68 15.34
CA GLY A 71 -7.44 0.52 15.75
C GLY A 71 -6.63 1.19 14.65
N VAL A 72 -6.82 0.82 13.39
CA VAL A 72 -6.20 1.47 12.24
C VAL A 72 -6.99 2.71 11.86
N ASP A 73 -6.35 3.86 11.81
CA ASP A 73 -6.99 5.13 11.48
C ASP A 73 -7.27 5.29 9.98
N GLU A 74 -6.38 4.77 9.14
CA GLU A 74 -6.51 4.87 7.69
C GLU A 74 -5.79 3.71 6.97
N VAL A 75 -6.35 3.29 5.84
CA VAL A 75 -5.70 2.37 4.89
C VAL A 75 -5.38 3.13 3.61
N VAL A 76 -4.13 3.12 3.20
CA VAL A 76 -3.61 3.89 2.08
C VAL A 76 -2.94 2.96 1.07
N CYS A 77 -3.27 3.12 -0.19
CA CYS A 77 -2.57 2.52 -1.32
C CYS A 77 -1.66 3.55 -1.97
N VAL A 78 -0.38 3.26 -2.08
CA VAL A 78 0.60 4.11 -2.79
C VAL A 78 1.00 3.42 -4.08
N SER A 79 0.98 4.14 -5.19
CA SER A 79 1.43 3.65 -6.48
C SER A 79 2.21 4.71 -7.24
N VAL A 80 3.20 4.27 -8.03
CA VAL A 80 3.97 5.15 -8.92
C VAL A 80 3.12 5.44 -10.16
N ASN A 81 2.07 6.21 -9.92
CA ASN A 81 1.13 6.73 -10.91
C ASN A 81 0.74 8.15 -10.51
N ASP A 82 0.35 8.95 -11.47
CA ASP A 82 -0.09 10.32 -11.22
C ASP A 82 -1.51 10.39 -10.61
N THR A 83 -1.89 11.58 -10.17
CA THR A 83 -3.18 11.81 -9.52
C THR A 83 -4.38 11.50 -10.43
N PHE A 84 -4.29 11.75 -11.72
CA PHE A 84 -5.39 11.49 -12.66
C PHE A 84 -5.62 10.00 -12.85
N VAL A 85 -4.55 9.23 -12.97
CA VAL A 85 -4.62 7.76 -13.07
C VAL A 85 -5.17 7.17 -11.79
N MET A 86 -4.72 7.63 -10.62
CA MET A 86 -5.19 7.12 -9.33
C MET A 86 -6.67 7.45 -9.12
N ASP A 87 -7.13 8.65 -9.46
CA ASP A 87 -8.55 9.02 -9.36
C ASP A 87 -9.43 8.18 -10.29
N ALA A 88 -9.00 7.98 -11.53
CA ALA A 88 -9.71 7.13 -12.49
C ALA A 88 -9.77 5.67 -12.03
N TRP A 89 -8.70 5.17 -11.45
CA TRP A 89 -8.64 3.81 -10.92
C TRP A 89 -9.54 3.63 -9.68
N ALA A 90 -9.56 4.61 -8.79
CA ALA A 90 -10.48 4.62 -7.66
C ALA A 90 -11.95 4.53 -8.10
N ALA A 91 -12.31 5.29 -9.13
CA ALA A 91 -13.65 5.27 -9.71
C ALA A 91 -13.97 3.92 -10.39
N ASP A 92 -13.02 3.38 -11.16
CA ASP A 92 -13.17 2.08 -11.85
C ASP A 92 -13.34 0.91 -10.86
N GLN A 93 -12.67 0.98 -9.72
CA GLN A 93 -12.72 -0.05 -8.67
C GLN A 93 -13.83 0.17 -7.63
N ASP A 94 -14.62 1.23 -7.75
CA ASP A 94 -15.62 1.62 -6.75
C ASP A 94 -15.04 1.68 -5.33
N VAL A 95 -13.83 2.22 -5.18
CA VAL A 95 -13.14 2.30 -3.88
C VAL A 95 -13.84 3.30 -2.97
N GLU A 96 -14.25 2.85 -1.78
CA GLU A 96 -14.99 3.67 -0.82
C GLU A 96 -14.15 4.08 0.41
N SER A 97 -13.26 3.22 0.86
CA SER A 97 -12.61 3.33 2.16
C SER A 97 -11.09 3.45 2.10
N VAL A 98 -10.46 2.85 1.09
CA VAL A 98 -9.01 2.96 0.88
C VAL A 98 -8.69 4.28 0.18
N ARG A 99 -7.72 5.00 0.72
CA ARG A 99 -7.19 6.19 0.06
C ARG A 99 -6.14 5.81 -0.96
N LEU A 100 -6.36 6.14 -2.22
CA LEU A 100 -5.36 5.94 -3.28
C LEU A 100 -4.48 7.19 -3.38
N LEU A 101 -3.20 7.06 -3.02
CA LEU A 101 -2.26 8.16 -2.93
C LEU A 101 -1.25 8.10 -4.09
N PRO A 102 -1.19 9.13 -4.94
CA PRO A 102 -0.29 9.15 -6.08
C PRO A 102 1.16 9.42 -5.65
N ASP A 103 2.08 8.58 -6.08
CA ASP A 103 3.53 8.79 -6.00
C ASP A 103 4.12 8.84 -7.41
N GLY A 104 3.60 9.74 -8.24
CA GLY A 104 3.90 9.81 -9.67
C GLY A 104 5.38 9.96 -9.99
N ASN A 105 6.14 10.62 -9.15
CA ASN A 105 7.59 10.78 -9.29
C ASN A 105 8.40 9.61 -8.69
N GLY A 106 7.74 8.67 -7.98
CA GLY A 106 8.40 7.58 -7.29
C GLY A 106 9.20 7.99 -6.06
N THR A 107 9.01 9.20 -5.56
CA THR A 107 9.82 9.77 -4.47
C THR A 107 9.66 9.00 -3.16
N PHE A 108 8.43 8.68 -2.78
CA PHE A 108 8.16 7.88 -1.58
C PHE A 108 8.64 6.44 -1.76
N THR A 109 8.35 5.86 -2.90
CA THR A 109 8.74 4.48 -3.23
C THR A 109 10.24 4.30 -3.23
N GLU A 110 10.99 5.25 -3.80
CA GLU A 110 12.46 5.24 -3.77
C GLU A 110 12.99 5.37 -2.33
N ALA A 111 12.45 6.31 -1.56
CA ALA A 111 12.85 6.51 -0.17
C ALA A 111 12.52 5.31 0.73
N MET A 112 11.51 4.52 0.38
CA MET A 112 11.19 3.25 1.03
C MET A 112 12.14 2.11 0.64
N GLY A 113 12.99 2.28 -0.38
CA GLY A 113 13.82 1.19 -0.91
C GLY A 113 13.02 0.15 -1.70
N MET A 114 11.87 0.55 -2.27
CA MET A 114 10.94 -0.34 -2.97
C MET A 114 10.82 -0.04 -4.47
N LEU A 115 11.60 0.91 -4.99
CA LEU A 115 11.55 1.27 -6.41
C LEU A 115 12.31 0.24 -7.23
N VAL A 116 11.63 -0.35 -8.21
CA VAL A 116 12.18 -1.38 -9.11
C VAL A 116 12.03 -0.96 -10.56
N ASP A 117 12.92 -1.47 -11.40
CA ASP A 117 12.86 -1.26 -12.85
C ASP A 117 12.07 -2.38 -13.52
N LYS A 118 10.93 -2.02 -14.10
CA LYS A 118 10.07 -2.91 -14.88
C LYS A 118 10.03 -2.51 -16.36
N SER A 119 11.10 -1.90 -16.85
CA SER A 119 11.21 -1.46 -18.24
C SER A 119 11.11 -2.60 -19.25
N ALA A 120 11.49 -3.82 -18.86
CA ALA A 120 11.39 -5.01 -19.73
C ALA A 120 9.95 -5.30 -20.20
N ILE A 121 8.94 -4.88 -19.43
CA ILE A 121 7.53 -5.00 -19.79
C ILE A 121 6.88 -3.64 -20.08
N GLY A 122 7.68 -2.60 -20.28
CA GLY A 122 7.19 -1.28 -20.65
C GLY A 122 6.64 -0.44 -19.51
N PHE A 123 6.85 -0.84 -18.24
CA PHE A 123 6.31 -0.12 -17.09
C PHE A 123 7.23 0.99 -16.57
N GLY A 124 8.52 0.97 -16.94
CA GLY A 124 9.50 1.85 -16.35
C GLY A 124 9.74 1.53 -14.87
N LYS A 125 9.98 2.56 -14.08
CA LYS A 125 10.18 2.38 -12.63
C LYS A 125 8.85 2.35 -11.90
N ARG A 126 8.67 1.34 -11.05
CA ARG A 126 7.44 1.09 -10.28
C ARG A 126 7.78 0.64 -8.87
N SER A 127 6.77 0.60 -8.00
CA SER A 127 6.91 0.01 -6.68
C SER A 127 6.93 -1.52 -6.76
N TRP A 128 7.79 -2.14 -5.96
CA TRP A 128 7.61 -3.53 -5.59
C TRP A 128 6.35 -3.68 -4.75
N ARG A 129 5.79 -4.87 -4.72
CA ARG A 129 4.57 -5.15 -3.96
C ARG A 129 4.91 -5.44 -2.50
N TYR A 130 4.33 -4.64 -1.60
CA TYR A 130 4.49 -4.81 -0.16
C TYR A 130 3.30 -4.21 0.59
N SER A 131 3.19 -4.52 1.86
CA SER A 131 2.36 -3.80 2.82
C SER A 131 3.15 -3.47 4.08
N MET A 132 2.73 -2.44 4.80
CA MET A 132 3.35 -2.06 6.07
C MET A 132 2.33 -1.47 7.03
N LEU A 133 2.63 -1.61 8.31
CA LEU A 133 1.91 -0.94 9.40
C LEU A 133 2.82 0.14 9.98
N VAL A 134 2.33 1.37 10.00
CA VAL A 134 3.04 2.54 10.54
C VAL A 134 2.29 3.02 11.77
N ARG A 135 3.01 3.15 12.90
CA ARG A 135 2.48 3.68 14.16
C ARG A 135 3.24 4.94 14.54
N ASP A 136 2.55 6.07 14.55
CA ASP A 136 3.15 7.37 14.87
C ASP A 136 4.47 7.62 14.12
N GLY A 137 4.46 7.39 12.80
CA GLY A 137 5.59 7.60 11.91
C GLY A 137 6.69 6.53 11.95
N VAL A 138 6.58 5.51 12.79
CA VAL A 138 7.53 4.40 12.86
C VAL A 138 6.94 3.17 12.20
N ILE A 139 7.71 2.54 11.33
CA ILE A 139 7.33 1.30 10.65
C ILE A 139 7.39 0.15 11.65
N ASP A 140 6.23 -0.37 12.02
CA ASP A 140 6.11 -1.48 12.96
C ASP A 140 6.31 -2.84 12.28
N LYS A 141 5.76 -3.01 11.08
CA LYS A 141 5.80 -4.26 10.32
C LYS A 141 5.84 -4.00 8.83
N MET A 142 6.60 -4.81 8.11
CA MET A 142 6.56 -4.88 6.64
C MET A 142 6.34 -6.32 6.18
N PHE A 143 5.45 -6.51 5.24
CA PHE A 143 5.29 -7.74 4.47
C PHE A 143 5.69 -7.44 3.03
N ILE A 144 6.89 -7.88 2.66
CA ILE A 144 7.48 -7.64 1.35
C ILE A 144 7.38 -8.94 0.55
N GLU A 145 6.78 -8.87 -0.65
CA GLU A 145 6.74 -10.03 -1.53
C GLU A 145 8.16 -10.48 -1.90
N GLU A 146 8.33 -11.79 -2.05
CA GLU A 146 9.63 -12.37 -2.40
C GLU A 146 10.15 -11.79 -3.73
N GLU A 147 11.43 -11.46 -3.79
CA GLU A 147 12.07 -10.91 -5.00
C GLU A 147 12.30 -12.01 -6.03
N VAL A 148 11.25 -12.39 -6.72
CA VAL A 148 11.23 -13.38 -7.79
C VAL A 148 10.69 -12.77 -9.09
N PRO A 149 10.98 -13.36 -10.26
CA PRO A 149 10.39 -12.91 -11.52
C PRO A 149 8.86 -12.92 -11.48
N GLY A 150 8.24 -11.92 -12.10
CA GLY A 150 6.79 -11.81 -12.18
C GLY A 150 6.21 -10.85 -11.15
N ASP A 151 5.01 -11.14 -10.68
CA ASP A 151 4.25 -10.32 -9.75
C ASP A 151 3.70 -11.19 -8.60
N PRO A 152 4.54 -11.57 -7.63
CA PRO A 152 4.11 -12.40 -6.52
C PRO A 152 3.12 -11.66 -5.61
N PHE A 153 2.14 -12.40 -5.08
CA PHE A 153 1.11 -11.90 -4.17
C PHE A 153 0.75 -12.97 -3.13
N LEU A 154 1.56 -13.09 -2.09
CA LEU A 154 1.43 -14.14 -1.07
C LEU A 154 1.40 -13.61 0.37
N VAL A 155 2.06 -12.48 0.66
CA VAL A 155 2.25 -11.99 2.03
C VAL A 155 1.79 -10.57 2.27
N SER A 156 1.62 -9.76 1.23
CA SER A 156 1.22 -8.35 1.34
C SER A 156 -0.29 -8.12 1.29
N ASP A 157 -1.06 -9.17 1.30
CA ASP A 157 -2.52 -9.14 1.23
C ASP A 157 -3.16 -8.59 2.50
N ALA A 158 -4.40 -8.15 2.38
CA ALA A 158 -5.15 -7.52 3.46
C ALA A 158 -5.42 -8.46 4.63
N ASP A 159 -5.71 -9.74 4.37
CA ASP A 159 -5.97 -10.73 5.41
C ASP A 159 -4.75 -10.97 6.29
N THR A 160 -3.56 -11.05 5.69
CA THR A 160 -2.30 -11.18 6.41
C THR A 160 -2.02 -9.97 7.30
N MET A 161 -2.21 -8.76 6.77
CA MET A 161 -2.03 -7.53 7.54
C MET A 161 -3.07 -7.41 8.66
N LEU A 162 -4.32 -7.72 8.41
CA LEU A 162 -5.38 -7.65 9.41
C LEU A 162 -5.14 -8.62 10.57
N ALA A 163 -4.67 -9.83 10.28
CA ALA A 163 -4.30 -10.82 11.29
C ALA A 163 -3.16 -10.28 12.19
N TYR A 164 -2.18 -9.61 11.60
CA TYR A 164 -1.09 -8.98 12.35
C TYR A 164 -1.59 -7.83 13.24
N VAL A 165 -2.41 -6.92 12.71
CA VAL A 165 -2.94 -5.77 13.45
C VAL A 165 -3.85 -6.19 14.59
N GLY A 166 -4.67 -7.20 14.38
CA GLY A 166 -5.62 -7.72 15.38
C GLY A 166 -4.98 -8.48 16.54
N GLY A 167 -3.63 -8.64 16.51
CA GLY A 167 -2.94 -9.57 17.41
C GLY A 167 -3.23 -11.02 16.99
N ALA A 168 -2.30 -11.94 17.22
CA ALA A 168 -2.31 -13.30 16.70
C ALA A 168 -3.39 -14.22 17.28
N THR A 169 -4.64 -13.85 17.15
CA THR A 169 -5.67 -14.83 16.91
C THR A 169 -5.78 -14.96 15.39
N ALA A 170 -4.86 -15.68 14.80
CA ALA A 170 -5.12 -16.24 13.50
C ALA A 170 -6.53 -16.83 13.61
N LYS A 171 -7.50 -16.28 12.88
CA LYS A 171 -8.67 -17.07 12.56
C LYS A 171 -8.10 -18.29 11.88
N THR A 172 -8.10 -19.38 12.58
CA THR A 172 -8.00 -20.71 11.97
C THR A 172 -8.99 -20.63 10.82
N PRO A 173 -8.58 -20.89 9.58
CA PRO A 173 -9.56 -21.00 8.52
C PRO A 173 -10.63 -21.93 9.08
N ASP A 174 -11.88 -21.50 9.03
CA ASP A 174 -12.99 -22.37 9.34
C ASP A 174 -12.85 -23.55 8.39
N ILE A 175 -12.17 -24.59 8.88
CA ILE A 175 -12.23 -25.88 8.25
C ILE A 175 -13.67 -26.27 8.49
N PHE A 176 -14.48 -26.10 7.46
CA PHE A 176 -15.78 -26.69 7.44
C PHE A 176 -15.58 -28.19 7.57
N LEU A 177 -15.68 -28.66 8.80
CA LEU A 177 -15.89 -30.08 9.06
C LEU A 177 -17.31 -30.38 8.60
N LEU A 178 -17.40 -30.96 7.42
CA LEU A 178 -18.59 -31.66 7.01
C LEU A 178 -18.81 -32.88 7.91
#